data_30ee97f776c9aa202e23f2c563db71d9
#
_entry.id   30ee97f776c9aa202e23f2c563db71d9
#
_cell.length_a   1.000
_cell.length_b   1.000
_cell.length_c   1.000
_cell.angle_alpha   90.00
_cell.angle_beta   90.00
_cell.angle_gamma   90.00
#
_symmetry.space_group_name_H-M   'P 1'
#
loop_
_entity.id
_entity.type
_entity.pdbx_description
1 polymer ?
#
loop_
_entity_poly.entity_id
_entity_poly.type
_entity_poly.pdbx_seq_one_letter_code
_entity_poly.pdbx_strand_id
1 'polypeptide(L)'
;LGKKVVAVKTEWDGLLPALTSGKIDLIIAGMSPTAERRKAINFSNPYRKSTFVVITKSNSKYANAKSLTDFAGAKLTAQQGTLHYDLIKQLKGAVRENAMKDFAAMRQSLISGTIDGYVAEDIEAQSFKSVYPNSTAINISKMPGFHVSASDSETSIGVKKGNDKLLAQVNAALATISNSKRDQLMETAVKEQPSTDSDKKTNWFVSTWNTYGSMILAGVGMTLLLALVGTIAGFFIGLVVGVIRTIPTPTSLLNRWLLKVVNFLLSVYVEVFRGTPMMVQAAVIYYGIAQFWHLNLNRTVAALVIVSINTGAYLAEVIRGGIMATPKGQFEAASALGMTHNQRMWNIILPQAIKNCLPSITNEFIVNIKDTSVLSIISV
;
A
#
# COMPACT_ATOMS: atom_id res chain seq x y z
N LEU A 1 -14.20 -19.84 -19.30
CA LEU A 1 -15.29 -19.43 -18.40
C LEU A 1 -16.43 -18.70 -19.12
N GLY A 2 -16.25 -18.28 -20.40
CA GLY A 2 -17.24 -17.50 -21.13
C GLY A 2 -17.59 -16.13 -20.52
N LYS A 3 -16.73 -15.60 -19.67
CA LYS A 3 -16.91 -14.30 -18.98
C LYS A 3 -15.88 -13.29 -19.44
N LYS A 4 -16.26 -12.01 -19.46
CA LYS A 4 -15.32 -10.91 -19.67
C LYS A 4 -14.38 -10.83 -18.48
N VAL A 5 -13.07 -10.89 -18.72
CA VAL A 5 -12.04 -10.74 -17.70
C VAL A 5 -11.59 -9.28 -17.65
N VAL A 6 -11.54 -8.72 -16.45
CA VAL A 6 -10.99 -7.39 -16.19
C VAL A 6 -9.80 -7.57 -15.25
N ALA A 7 -8.61 -7.22 -15.72
CA ALA A 7 -7.41 -7.23 -14.89
C ALA A 7 -7.42 -6.00 -13.96
N VAL A 8 -7.29 -6.26 -12.66
CA VAL A 8 -7.26 -5.23 -11.63
C VAL A 8 -5.89 -5.26 -10.98
N LYS A 9 -5.04 -4.27 -11.28
CA LYS A 9 -3.75 -4.14 -10.60
C LYS A 9 -3.98 -3.90 -9.11
N THR A 10 -3.36 -4.70 -8.27
CA THR A 10 -3.48 -4.63 -6.81
C THR A 10 -2.11 -4.94 -6.20
N GLU A 11 -1.70 -4.18 -5.19
CA GLU A 11 -0.48 -4.46 -4.44
C GLU A 11 -0.61 -5.79 -3.69
N TRP A 12 0.52 -6.46 -3.45
CA TRP A 12 0.53 -7.80 -2.86
C TRP A 12 -0.26 -7.89 -1.55
N ASP A 13 -0.01 -6.95 -0.63
CA ASP A 13 -0.67 -6.92 0.68
C ASP A 13 -2.19 -6.60 0.58
N GLY A 14 -2.62 -6.00 -0.52
CA GLY A 14 -4.02 -5.70 -0.82
C GLY A 14 -4.81 -6.85 -1.46
N LEU A 15 -4.16 -7.93 -1.94
CA LEU A 15 -4.81 -9.01 -2.68
C LEU A 15 -5.84 -9.77 -1.84
N LEU A 16 -5.46 -10.23 -0.65
CA LEU A 16 -6.37 -10.96 0.25
C LEU A 16 -7.54 -10.10 0.72
N PRO A 17 -7.33 -8.87 1.22
CA PRO A 17 -8.42 -7.95 1.54
C PRO A 17 -9.35 -7.65 0.36
N ALA A 18 -8.81 -7.47 -0.85
CA ALA A 18 -9.61 -7.22 -2.05
C ALA A 18 -10.52 -8.42 -2.40
N LEU A 19 -9.99 -9.65 -2.30
CA LEU A 19 -10.77 -10.85 -2.57
C LEU A 19 -11.84 -11.09 -1.51
N THR A 20 -11.48 -11.00 -0.23
CA THR A 20 -12.42 -11.24 0.88
C THR A 20 -13.53 -10.20 0.95
N SER A 21 -13.24 -8.95 0.63
CA SER A 21 -14.25 -7.88 0.52
C SER A 21 -15.09 -7.92 -0.76
N GLY A 22 -14.74 -8.79 -1.75
CA GLY A 22 -15.47 -8.90 -3.02
C GLY A 22 -15.14 -7.80 -4.03
N LYS A 23 -14.03 -7.09 -3.86
CA LYS A 23 -13.53 -6.09 -4.82
C LYS A 23 -12.92 -6.75 -6.06
N ILE A 24 -12.43 -7.97 -5.92
CA ILE A 24 -11.98 -8.85 -6.99
C ILE A 24 -12.60 -10.24 -6.77
N ASP A 25 -12.78 -10.99 -7.86
CA ASP A 25 -13.35 -12.33 -7.81
C ASP A 25 -12.31 -13.44 -7.71
N LEU A 26 -11.11 -13.19 -8.26
CA LEU A 26 -10.00 -14.13 -8.35
C LEU A 26 -8.67 -13.47 -8.08
N ILE A 27 -7.74 -14.21 -7.47
CA ILE A 27 -6.32 -13.84 -7.39
C ILE A 27 -5.54 -14.80 -8.30
N ILE A 28 -4.92 -14.24 -9.35
CA ILE A 28 -4.01 -14.97 -10.26
C ILE A 28 -2.67 -14.23 -10.25
N ALA A 29 -1.87 -14.46 -9.21
CA ALA A 29 -0.69 -13.64 -8.92
C ALA A 29 0.50 -14.48 -8.40
N GLY A 30 0.64 -15.73 -8.83
CA GLY A 30 1.72 -16.58 -8.33
C GLY A 30 1.58 -16.94 -6.84
N MET A 31 0.36 -17.01 -6.31
CA MET A 31 0.13 -17.18 -4.87
C MET A 31 0.18 -18.65 -4.46
N SER A 32 1.08 -18.98 -3.49
CA SER A 32 1.11 -20.30 -2.87
C SER A 32 -0.03 -20.48 -1.88
N PRO A 33 -0.71 -21.66 -1.87
CA PRO A 33 -1.84 -21.97 -1.01
C PRO A 33 -1.38 -22.40 0.40
N THR A 34 -0.67 -21.53 1.11
CA THR A 34 -0.19 -21.82 2.47
C THR A 34 -1.34 -22.12 3.44
N ALA A 35 -1.03 -22.85 4.52
CA ALA A 35 -2.03 -23.21 5.54
C ALA A 35 -2.72 -21.96 6.14
N GLU A 36 -1.98 -20.87 6.31
CA GLU A 36 -2.52 -19.60 6.80
C GLU A 36 -3.52 -18.98 5.81
N ARG A 37 -3.15 -18.89 4.52
CA ARG A 37 -4.01 -18.34 3.47
C ARG A 37 -5.28 -19.17 3.25
N ARG A 38 -5.19 -20.49 3.37
CA ARG A 38 -6.37 -21.39 3.31
C ARG A 38 -7.40 -21.12 4.42
N LYS A 39 -7.00 -20.53 5.55
CA LYS A 39 -7.95 -20.08 6.56
C LYS A 39 -8.83 -18.93 6.08
N ALA A 40 -8.31 -18.06 5.21
CA ALA A 40 -8.99 -16.88 4.72
C ALA A 40 -9.73 -17.08 3.39
N ILE A 41 -9.15 -17.85 2.46
CA ILE A 41 -9.68 -18.03 1.10
C ILE A 41 -9.60 -19.49 0.65
N ASN A 42 -10.35 -19.84 -0.40
CA ASN A 42 -10.24 -21.11 -1.10
C ASN A 42 -9.22 -21.01 -2.24
N PHE A 43 -8.64 -22.15 -2.63
CA PHE A 43 -7.66 -22.24 -3.71
C PHE A 43 -8.10 -23.27 -4.75
N SER A 44 -7.85 -22.98 -6.03
CA SER A 44 -7.98 -23.93 -7.11
C SER A 44 -6.96 -25.07 -7.01
N ASN A 45 -7.12 -26.07 -7.88
CA ASN A 45 -6.04 -26.98 -8.18
C ASN A 45 -4.81 -26.19 -8.64
N PRO A 46 -3.59 -26.66 -8.31
CA PRO A 46 -2.38 -25.95 -8.69
C PRO A 46 -2.24 -25.90 -10.21
N TYR A 47 -1.86 -24.74 -10.72
CA TYR A 47 -1.58 -24.58 -12.15
C TYR A 47 -0.09 -24.58 -12.49
N ARG A 48 0.79 -24.49 -11.45
CA ARG A 48 2.23 -24.53 -11.58
C ARG A 48 2.88 -25.05 -10.29
N LYS A 49 4.04 -25.71 -10.42
CA LYS A 49 5.00 -25.91 -9.34
C LYS A 49 6.16 -24.96 -9.52
N SER A 50 6.47 -24.20 -8.49
CA SER A 50 7.58 -23.27 -8.47
C SER A 50 8.78 -23.86 -7.77
N THR A 51 9.99 -23.48 -8.21
CA THR A 51 11.22 -23.71 -7.49
C THR A 51 11.72 -22.42 -6.89
N PHE A 52 12.25 -22.48 -5.67
CA PHE A 52 12.80 -21.30 -5.02
C PHE A 52 14.27 -21.12 -5.37
N VAL A 53 14.61 -19.89 -5.65
CA VAL A 53 15.96 -19.51 -6.08
C VAL A 53 16.43 -18.28 -5.30
N VAL A 54 17.75 -18.17 -5.15
CA VAL A 54 18.41 -16.91 -4.80
C VAL A 54 18.87 -16.27 -6.10
N ILE A 55 18.35 -15.07 -6.37
CA ILE A 55 18.76 -14.27 -7.54
C ILE A 55 19.87 -13.33 -7.10
N THR A 56 21.01 -13.37 -7.81
CA THR A 56 22.19 -12.55 -7.54
C THR A 56 22.85 -12.08 -8.83
N LYS A 57 23.86 -11.21 -8.75
CA LYS A 57 24.69 -10.85 -9.91
C LYS A 57 25.58 -12.02 -10.32
N SER A 58 25.81 -12.21 -11.62
CA SER A 58 26.64 -13.29 -12.13
C SER A 58 28.11 -13.21 -11.65
N ASN A 59 28.60 -12.00 -11.32
CA ASN A 59 29.93 -11.77 -10.76
C ASN A 59 29.97 -11.74 -9.22
N SER A 60 28.88 -12.07 -8.56
CA SER A 60 28.84 -12.17 -7.10
C SER A 60 29.61 -13.38 -6.60
N LYS A 61 30.26 -13.27 -5.45
CA LYS A 61 30.90 -14.42 -4.78
C LYS A 61 29.91 -15.54 -4.45
N TYR A 62 28.63 -15.23 -4.39
CA TYR A 62 27.56 -16.17 -4.11
C TYR A 62 26.98 -16.84 -5.38
N ALA A 63 27.39 -16.42 -6.57
CA ALA A 63 26.82 -16.89 -7.84
C ALA A 63 26.96 -18.42 -8.08
N ASN A 64 27.94 -19.04 -7.44
CA ASN A 64 28.24 -20.47 -7.57
C ASN A 64 27.94 -21.27 -6.28
N ALA A 65 27.08 -20.74 -5.38
CA ALA A 65 26.71 -21.41 -4.15
C ALA A 65 26.09 -22.80 -4.43
N LYS A 66 26.56 -23.83 -3.72
CA LYS A 66 26.13 -25.24 -3.87
C LYS A 66 25.44 -25.77 -2.60
N SER A 67 25.58 -25.06 -1.50
CA SER A 67 24.99 -25.40 -0.19
C SER A 67 24.33 -24.18 0.47
N LEU A 68 23.48 -24.43 1.44
CA LEU A 68 22.81 -23.36 2.21
C LEU A 68 23.79 -22.55 3.05
N THR A 69 24.94 -23.09 3.38
CA THR A 69 26.01 -22.42 4.14
C THR A 69 26.86 -21.47 3.29
N ASP A 70 26.86 -21.63 1.97
CA ASP A 70 27.64 -20.79 1.06
C ASP A 70 27.07 -19.35 1.00
N PHE A 71 25.86 -19.12 1.51
CA PHE A 71 25.27 -17.79 1.64
C PHE A 71 25.67 -17.06 2.93
N ALA A 72 26.61 -17.59 3.71
CA ALA A 72 27.04 -16.93 4.94
C ALA A 72 27.57 -15.51 4.65
N GLY A 73 27.03 -14.51 5.39
CA GLY A 73 27.30 -13.09 5.21
C GLY A 73 26.61 -12.43 4.00
N ALA A 74 25.85 -13.17 3.19
CA ALA A 74 25.07 -12.60 2.10
C ALA A 74 23.92 -11.74 2.63
N LYS A 75 23.82 -10.50 2.19
CA LYS A 75 22.68 -9.59 2.46
C LYS A 75 21.53 -9.98 1.56
N LEU A 76 20.56 -10.69 2.11
CA LEU A 76 19.42 -11.22 1.37
C LEU A 76 18.10 -10.61 1.83
N THR A 77 17.23 -10.38 0.88
CA THR A 77 15.84 -9.94 1.12
C THR A 77 14.86 -10.79 0.33
N ALA A 78 13.56 -10.52 0.51
CA ALA A 78 12.48 -11.02 -0.33
C ALA A 78 11.28 -10.08 -0.23
N GLN A 79 10.23 -10.37 -1.00
CA GLN A 79 9.01 -9.56 -0.97
C GLN A 79 8.29 -9.72 0.37
N GLN A 80 7.81 -8.59 0.89
CA GLN A 80 7.03 -8.51 2.12
C GLN A 80 5.75 -9.36 2.02
N GLY A 81 5.35 -10.00 3.13
CA GLY A 81 4.13 -10.82 3.19
C GLY A 81 4.20 -12.11 2.37
N THR A 82 5.40 -12.55 1.95
CA THR A 82 5.60 -13.79 1.20
C THR A 82 6.36 -14.85 1.99
N LEU A 83 6.14 -16.11 1.63
CA LEU A 83 6.93 -17.24 2.13
C LEU A 83 8.43 -17.06 1.87
N HIS A 84 8.80 -16.44 0.74
CA HIS A 84 10.19 -16.25 0.34
C HIS A 84 11.04 -15.56 1.41
N TYR A 85 10.47 -14.61 2.14
CA TYR A 85 11.17 -13.91 3.20
C TYR A 85 11.48 -14.81 4.41
N ASP A 86 10.59 -15.75 4.71
CA ASP A 86 10.83 -16.73 5.77
C ASP A 86 11.83 -17.81 5.36
N LEU A 87 11.90 -18.16 4.08
CA LEU A 87 12.86 -19.12 3.56
C LEU A 87 14.32 -18.68 3.73
N ILE A 88 14.60 -17.37 3.82
CA ILE A 88 15.94 -16.83 4.09
C ILE A 88 16.50 -17.39 5.41
N LYS A 89 15.67 -17.69 6.38
CA LYS A 89 16.08 -18.27 7.68
C LYS A 89 16.80 -19.62 7.54
N GLN A 90 16.55 -20.34 6.43
CA GLN A 90 17.21 -21.62 6.15
C GLN A 90 18.61 -21.46 5.53
N LEU A 91 18.93 -20.26 5.00
CA LEU A 91 20.24 -19.94 4.44
C LEU A 91 21.18 -19.57 5.59
N LYS A 92 21.93 -20.56 6.07
CA LYS A 92 22.74 -20.45 7.30
C LYS A 92 23.78 -19.34 7.19
N GLY A 93 23.73 -18.41 8.14
CA GLY A 93 24.68 -17.29 8.21
C GLY A 93 24.41 -16.15 7.25
N ALA A 94 23.35 -16.20 6.44
CA ALA A 94 22.91 -15.07 5.63
C ALA A 94 22.39 -13.93 6.53
N VAL A 95 22.66 -12.70 6.14
CA VAL A 95 22.12 -11.50 6.76
C VAL A 95 20.76 -11.20 6.12
N ARG A 96 19.70 -11.33 6.91
CA ARG A 96 18.35 -11.05 6.43
C ARG A 96 18.06 -9.55 6.53
N GLU A 97 18.08 -8.88 5.40
CA GLU A 97 17.70 -7.48 5.27
C GLU A 97 16.18 -7.30 5.37
N ASN A 98 15.71 -6.06 5.55
CA ASN A 98 14.29 -5.77 5.58
C ASN A 98 13.59 -6.24 4.31
N ALA A 99 12.38 -6.80 4.47
CA ALA A 99 11.54 -7.19 3.34
C ALA A 99 11.19 -5.97 2.47
N MET A 100 11.13 -6.16 1.17
CA MET A 100 10.82 -5.10 0.21
C MET A 100 9.40 -5.26 -0.34
N LYS A 101 8.81 -4.15 -0.75
CA LYS A 101 7.43 -4.10 -1.20
C LYS A 101 7.18 -4.93 -2.48
N ASP A 102 8.08 -4.85 -3.45
CA ASP A 102 7.90 -5.44 -4.77
C ASP A 102 9.22 -5.87 -5.41
N PHE A 103 9.11 -6.59 -6.53
CA PHE A 103 10.28 -7.06 -7.28
C PHE A 103 11.09 -5.92 -7.89
N ALA A 104 10.47 -4.80 -8.26
CA ALA A 104 11.18 -3.68 -8.85
C ALA A 104 12.17 -3.06 -7.84
N ALA A 105 11.75 -2.90 -6.58
CA ALA A 105 12.61 -2.44 -5.49
C ALA A 105 13.78 -3.42 -5.23
N MET A 106 13.49 -4.73 -5.21
CA MET A 106 14.52 -5.76 -5.02
C MET A 106 15.53 -5.80 -6.16
N ARG A 107 15.07 -5.74 -7.42
CA ARG A 107 15.91 -5.67 -8.61
C ARG A 107 16.83 -4.45 -8.58
N GLN A 108 16.28 -3.29 -8.24
CA GLN A 108 17.06 -2.06 -8.15
C GLN A 108 18.11 -2.12 -7.03
N SER A 109 17.74 -2.66 -5.87
CA SER A 109 18.66 -2.84 -4.73
C SER A 109 19.79 -3.84 -5.05
N LEU A 110 19.49 -4.89 -5.83
CA LEU A 110 20.50 -5.82 -6.32
C LEU A 110 21.43 -5.14 -7.34
N ILE A 111 20.89 -4.37 -8.30
CA ILE A 111 21.68 -3.66 -9.31
C ILE A 111 22.59 -2.62 -8.64
N SER A 112 22.10 -1.87 -7.67
CA SER A 112 22.89 -0.87 -6.92
C SER A 112 23.91 -1.49 -5.96
N GLY A 113 23.76 -2.79 -5.62
CA GLY A 113 24.65 -3.48 -4.68
C GLY A 113 24.32 -3.24 -3.21
N THR A 114 23.14 -2.72 -2.90
CA THR A 114 22.64 -2.57 -1.52
C THR A 114 22.38 -3.93 -0.88
N ILE A 115 21.94 -4.91 -1.70
CA ILE A 115 21.77 -6.31 -1.33
C ILE A 115 22.64 -7.19 -2.22
N ASP A 116 22.99 -8.38 -1.74
CA ASP A 116 23.74 -9.38 -2.50
C ASP A 116 22.83 -10.29 -3.32
N GLY A 117 21.57 -10.42 -2.91
CA GLY A 117 20.57 -11.21 -3.60
C GLY A 117 19.19 -11.12 -2.96
N TYR A 118 18.22 -11.74 -3.62
CA TYR A 118 16.88 -11.89 -3.07
C TYR A 118 16.30 -13.27 -3.38
N VAL A 119 15.45 -13.77 -2.48
CA VAL A 119 14.76 -15.05 -2.65
C VAL A 119 13.46 -14.82 -3.42
N ALA A 120 13.28 -15.60 -4.47
CA ALA A 120 12.07 -15.55 -5.31
C ALA A 120 11.80 -16.92 -5.95
N GLU A 121 10.79 -16.99 -6.80
CA GLU A 121 10.54 -18.14 -7.66
C GLU A 121 11.35 -18.06 -8.96
N ASP A 122 11.58 -19.23 -9.58
CA ASP A 122 12.30 -19.38 -10.83
C ASP A 122 11.78 -18.53 -11.99
N ILE A 123 10.47 -18.25 -12.05
CA ILE A 123 9.86 -17.38 -13.07
C ILE A 123 10.35 -15.94 -12.94
N GLU A 124 10.50 -15.44 -11.72
CA GLU A 124 11.06 -14.12 -11.47
C GLU A 124 12.51 -14.04 -11.94
N ALA A 125 13.28 -15.08 -11.71
CA ALA A 125 14.66 -15.15 -12.19
C ALA A 125 14.76 -15.12 -13.72
N GLN A 126 13.87 -15.83 -14.42
CA GLN A 126 13.79 -15.80 -15.88
C GLN A 126 13.39 -14.40 -16.38
N SER A 127 12.38 -13.80 -15.76
CA SER A 127 11.93 -12.44 -16.04
C SER A 127 13.03 -11.40 -15.83
N PHE A 128 13.74 -11.47 -14.69
CA PHE A 128 14.83 -10.52 -14.42
C PHE A 128 16.03 -10.73 -15.34
N LYS A 129 16.37 -11.97 -15.68
CA LYS A 129 17.49 -12.28 -16.58
C LYS A 129 17.24 -11.75 -18.01
N SER A 130 16.01 -11.71 -18.49
CA SER A 130 15.67 -11.13 -19.79
C SER A 130 15.95 -9.62 -19.84
N VAL A 131 15.83 -8.92 -18.70
CA VAL A 131 16.07 -7.49 -18.56
C VAL A 131 17.51 -7.19 -18.12
N TYR A 132 18.10 -8.06 -17.29
CA TYR A 132 19.44 -7.92 -16.74
C TYR A 132 20.24 -9.21 -16.93
N PRO A 133 20.88 -9.40 -18.12
CA PRO A 133 21.61 -10.63 -18.48
C PRO A 133 22.70 -11.00 -17.50
N ASN A 134 23.30 -10.02 -16.80
CA ASN A 134 24.34 -10.23 -15.78
C ASN A 134 23.80 -10.70 -14.42
N SER A 135 22.60 -11.28 -14.39
CA SER A 135 22.06 -11.96 -13.21
C SER A 135 22.13 -13.47 -13.34
N THR A 136 22.18 -14.15 -12.22
CA THR A 136 22.09 -15.61 -12.11
C THR A 136 21.15 -16.02 -11.01
N ALA A 137 20.57 -17.20 -11.15
CA ALA A 137 19.67 -17.79 -10.18
C ALA A 137 20.24 -19.09 -9.63
N ILE A 138 20.38 -19.18 -8.32
CA ILE A 138 20.85 -20.36 -7.62
C ILE A 138 19.65 -21.10 -7.06
N ASN A 139 19.43 -22.34 -7.53
CA ASN A 139 18.30 -23.15 -7.11
C ASN A 139 18.52 -23.71 -5.70
N ILE A 140 17.90 -23.09 -4.70
CA ILE A 140 17.97 -23.52 -3.30
C ILE A 140 17.03 -24.68 -2.99
N SER A 141 15.98 -24.90 -3.78
CA SER A 141 15.02 -26.00 -3.57
C SER A 141 15.66 -27.38 -3.72
N LYS A 142 16.80 -27.47 -4.42
CA LYS A 142 17.54 -28.73 -4.62
C LYS A 142 18.70 -28.93 -3.63
N MET A 143 18.94 -27.94 -2.76
CA MET A 143 20.06 -28.02 -1.81
C MET A 143 19.72 -28.93 -0.63
N PRO A 144 20.65 -29.76 -0.16
CA PRO A 144 20.43 -30.58 1.03
C PRO A 144 20.09 -29.74 2.26
N GLY A 145 19.06 -30.14 2.99
CA GLY A 145 18.62 -29.44 4.19
C GLY A 145 17.67 -28.26 3.95
N PHE A 146 17.31 -27.97 2.70
CA PHE A 146 16.25 -27.01 2.38
C PHE A 146 14.88 -27.69 2.44
N HIS A 147 13.98 -27.12 3.21
CA HIS A 147 12.64 -27.69 3.46
C HIS A 147 11.54 -26.71 3.09
N VAL A 148 10.66 -27.16 2.20
CA VAL A 148 9.42 -26.45 1.85
C VAL A 148 8.32 -27.52 1.70
N SER A 149 7.12 -27.24 2.22
CA SER A 149 6.01 -28.16 2.04
C SER A 149 5.63 -28.27 0.56
N ALA A 150 5.07 -29.39 0.15
CA ALA A 150 4.61 -29.57 -1.24
C ALA A 150 3.58 -28.50 -1.63
N SER A 151 2.66 -28.15 -0.73
CA SER A 151 1.66 -27.11 -0.95
C SER A 151 2.27 -25.70 -1.10
N ASP A 152 3.37 -25.42 -0.41
CA ASP A 152 4.02 -24.10 -0.46
C ASP A 152 4.83 -23.89 -1.74
N SER A 153 5.22 -24.99 -2.41
CA SER A 153 5.83 -24.96 -3.74
C SER A 153 4.82 -24.92 -4.89
N GLU A 154 3.51 -25.03 -4.60
CA GLU A 154 2.46 -24.96 -5.59
C GLU A 154 1.94 -23.53 -5.76
N THR A 155 1.53 -23.21 -6.98
CA THR A 155 0.88 -21.94 -7.29
C THR A 155 -0.56 -22.19 -7.70
N SER A 156 -1.50 -21.53 -7.03
CA SER A 156 -2.94 -21.76 -7.22
C SER A 156 -3.70 -20.44 -7.34
N ILE A 157 -4.90 -20.49 -7.93
CA ILE A 157 -5.80 -19.34 -8.05
C ILE A 157 -6.60 -19.20 -6.76
N GLY A 158 -6.53 -18.01 -6.13
CA GLY A 158 -7.33 -17.69 -4.95
C GLY A 158 -8.77 -17.35 -5.31
N VAL A 159 -9.73 -17.89 -4.56
CA VAL A 159 -11.18 -17.67 -4.71
C VAL A 159 -11.77 -17.36 -3.35
N LYS A 160 -12.73 -16.42 -3.28
CA LYS A 160 -13.41 -16.09 -2.02
C LYS A 160 -14.10 -17.32 -1.42
N LYS A 161 -14.00 -17.52 -0.11
CA LYS A 161 -14.73 -18.59 0.59
C LYS A 161 -16.24 -18.48 0.35
N GLY A 162 -16.88 -19.63 0.18
CA GLY A 162 -18.32 -19.73 -0.12
C GLY A 162 -18.67 -19.54 -1.61
N ASN A 163 -17.69 -19.23 -2.48
CA ASN A 163 -17.92 -19.17 -3.92
C ASN A 163 -17.48 -20.47 -4.61
N ASP A 164 -18.06 -21.60 -4.16
CA ASP A 164 -17.69 -22.93 -4.63
C ASP A 164 -18.05 -23.15 -6.11
N LYS A 165 -19.09 -22.47 -6.59
CA LYS A 165 -19.47 -22.51 -8.01
C LYS A 165 -18.37 -21.93 -8.90
N LEU A 166 -17.79 -20.79 -8.54
CA LEU A 166 -16.69 -20.20 -9.28
C LEU A 166 -15.43 -21.05 -9.18
N LEU A 167 -15.15 -21.61 -8.00
CA LEU A 167 -14.02 -22.51 -7.79
C LEU A 167 -14.10 -23.74 -8.69
N ALA A 168 -15.28 -24.37 -8.78
CA ALA A 168 -15.51 -25.51 -9.66
C ALA A 168 -15.30 -25.14 -11.14
N GLN A 169 -15.80 -23.98 -11.58
CA GLN A 169 -15.61 -23.47 -12.94
C GLN A 169 -14.12 -23.22 -13.25
N VAL A 170 -13.38 -22.64 -12.30
CA VAL A 170 -11.93 -22.39 -12.43
C VAL A 170 -11.19 -23.72 -12.57
N ASN A 171 -11.49 -24.69 -11.72
CA ASN A 171 -10.85 -26.00 -11.76
C ASN A 171 -11.16 -26.75 -13.09
N ALA A 172 -12.40 -26.70 -13.54
CA ALA A 172 -12.78 -27.27 -14.84
C ALA A 172 -12.00 -26.62 -15.99
N ALA A 173 -11.89 -25.28 -16.00
CA ALA A 173 -11.10 -24.57 -16.99
C ALA A 173 -9.61 -24.91 -16.94
N LEU A 174 -9.03 -25.03 -15.74
CA LEU A 174 -7.64 -25.43 -15.58
C LEU A 174 -7.37 -26.83 -16.10
N ALA A 175 -8.33 -27.76 -15.95
CA ALA A 175 -8.21 -29.13 -16.44
C ALA A 175 -8.12 -29.20 -17.98
N THR A 176 -8.65 -28.22 -18.71
CA THR A 176 -8.58 -28.18 -20.20
C THR A 176 -7.23 -27.69 -20.72
N ILE A 177 -6.35 -27.15 -19.85
CA ILE A 177 -5.04 -26.61 -20.22
C ILE A 177 -3.96 -27.59 -19.79
N SER A 178 -3.30 -28.25 -20.75
CA SER A 178 -2.20 -29.17 -20.45
C SER A 178 -1.01 -28.46 -19.80
N ASN A 179 -0.19 -29.20 -19.05
CA ASN A 179 1.01 -28.62 -18.41
C ASN A 179 1.96 -28.02 -19.45
N SER A 180 2.18 -28.70 -20.58
CA SER A 180 3.01 -28.19 -21.67
C SER A 180 2.48 -26.84 -22.22
N LYS A 181 1.15 -26.71 -22.33
CA LYS A 181 0.56 -25.43 -22.78
C LYS A 181 0.72 -24.32 -21.76
N ARG A 182 0.65 -24.65 -20.46
CA ARG A 182 0.89 -23.68 -19.36
C ARG A 182 2.35 -23.19 -19.41
N ASP A 183 3.31 -24.11 -19.58
CA ASP A 183 4.73 -23.75 -19.67
C ASP A 183 5.00 -22.86 -20.89
N GLN A 184 4.43 -23.20 -22.06
CA GLN A 184 4.52 -22.36 -23.26
C GLN A 184 3.95 -20.94 -23.04
N LEU A 185 2.80 -20.82 -22.37
CA LEU A 185 2.20 -19.52 -22.06
C LEU A 185 3.10 -18.69 -21.12
N MET A 186 3.72 -19.34 -20.14
CA MET A 186 4.65 -18.66 -19.22
C MET A 186 5.93 -18.20 -19.95
N GLU A 187 6.53 -19.06 -20.80
CA GLU A 187 7.67 -18.66 -21.61
C GLU A 187 7.36 -17.50 -22.55
N THR A 188 6.19 -17.54 -23.18
CA THR A 188 5.73 -16.44 -24.05
C THR A 188 5.59 -15.14 -23.25
N ALA A 189 4.94 -15.20 -22.08
CA ALA A 189 4.76 -14.05 -21.22
C ALA A 189 6.12 -13.44 -20.74
N VAL A 190 7.11 -14.29 -20.47
CA VAL A 190 8.49 -13.81 -20.14
C VAL A 190 9.14 -13.14 -21.34
N LYS A 191 8.99 -13.69 -22.55
CA LYS A 191 9.58 -13.13 -23.78
C LYS A 191 8.93 -11.81 -24.21
N GLU A 192 7.63 -11.66 -23.96
CA GLU A 192 6.87 -10.46 -24.31
C GLU A 192 6.99 -9.33 -23.27
N GLN A 193 7.73 -9.56 -22.18
CA GLN A 193 8.03 -8.48 -21.24
C GLN A 193 8.84 -7.38 -21.93
N PRO A 194 8.54 -6.09 -21.68
CA PRO A 194 9.33 -4.99 -22.22
C PRO A 194 10.79 -5.14 -21.80
N SER A 195 11.66 -5.53 -22.73
CA SER A 195 13.10 -5.51 -22.49
C SER A 195 13.52 -4.04 -22.46
N THR A 196 14.22 -3.65 -21.42
CA THR A 196 15.03 -2.43 -21.48
C THR A 196 16.17 -2.73 -22.45
N ASP A 197 16.04 -2.29 -23.70
CA ASP A 197 17.09 -2.40 -24.71
C ASP A 197 18.35 -1.71 -24.19
N SER A 198 19.23 -2.48 -23.57
CA SER A 198 20.50 -2.00 -22.99
C SER A 198 21.57 -1.72 -24.06
N ASP A 199 21.28 -2.00 -25.33
CA ASP A 199 22.25 -1.88 -26.43
C ASP A 199 22.21 -0.57 -27.23
N LYS A 200 21.27 0.31 -26.95
CA LYS A 200 21.34 1.66 -27.50
C LYS A 200 21.95 2.59 -26.46
N LYS A 201 23.05 3.25 -26.80
CA LYS A 201 23.66 4.39 -26.07
C LYS A 201 22.71 5.60 -25.91
N THR A 202 21.43 5.34 -25.79
CA THR A 202 20.40 6.35 -25.50
C THR A 202 20.52 6.66 -24.01
N ASN A 203 20.60 7.94 -23.68
CA ASN A 203 20.63 8.39 -22.28
C ASN A 203 19.47 7.70 -21.54
N TRP A 204 19.77 6.96 -20.50
CA TRP A 204 18.80 6.15 -19.71
C TRP A 204 17.58 6.99 -19.31
N PHE A 205 17.79 8.29 -19.04
CA PHE A 205 16.73 9.22 -18.69
C PHE A 205 15.74 9.41 -19.85
N VAL A 206 16.25 9.62 -21.08
CA VAL A 206 15.41 9.80 -22.29
C VAL A 206 14.64 8.51 -22.59
N SER A 207 15.28 7.36 -22.48
CA SER A 207 14.62 6.05 -22.67
C SER A 207 13.50 5.82 -21.65
N THR A 208 13.78 6.06 -20.37
CA THR A 208 12.79 5.94 -19.29
C THR A 208 11.63 6.92 -19.48
N TRP A 209 11.93 8.16 -19.85
CA TRP A 209 10.90 9.18 -20.08
C TRP A 209 10.00 8.85 -21.27
N ASN A 210 10.58 8.39 -22.37
CA ASN A 210 9.79 8.01 -23.56
C ASN A 210 8.89 6.79 -23.28
N THR A 211 9.33 5.87 -22.42
CA THR A 211 8.58 4.65 -22.09
C THR A 211 7.53 4.90 -21.00
N TYR A 212 7.87 5.65 -19.97
CA TYR A 212 7.07 5.77 -18.74
C TYR A 212 6.62 7.20 -18.42
N GLY A 213 7.00 8.20 -19.23
CA GLY A 213 6.77 9.62 -18.94
C GLY A 213 5.28 9.95 -18.72
N SER A 214 4.39 9.40 -19.53
CA SER A 214 2.94 9.59 -19.35
C SER A 214 2.43 8.99 -18.03
N MET A 215 2.95 7.82 -17.64
CA MET A 215 2.60 7.17 -16.37
C MET A 215 3.13 7.96 -15.18
N ILE A 216 4.35 8.46 -15.27
CA ILE A 216 4.97 9.30 -14.22
C ILE A 216 4.15 10.58 -14.05
N LEU A 217 3.82 11.27 -15.14
CA LEU A 217 3.01 12.49 -15.09
C LEU A 217 1.61 12.23 -14.51
N ALA A 218 0.97 11.14 -14.90
CA ALA A 218 -0.32 10.73 -14.34
C ALA A 218 -0.24 10.46 -12.83
N GLY A 219 0.83 9.78 -12.38
CA GLY A 219 1.08 9.53 -10.96
C GLY A 219 1.33 10.82 -10.16
N VAL A 220 2.15 11.72 -10.70
CA VAL A 220 2.38 13.06 -10.10
C VAL A 220 1.08 13.85 -10.02
N GLY A 221 0.29 13.85 -11.11
CA GLY A 221 -1.02 14.50 -11.14
C GLY A 221 -1.98 13.97 -10.09
N MET A 222 -2.04 12.63 -9.94
CA MET A 222 -2.88 11.99 -8.92
C MET A 222 -2.42 12.33 -7.50
N THR A 223 -1.11 12.27 -7.23
CA THR A 223 -0.53 12.65 -5.93
C THR A 223 -0.87 14.10 -5.57
N LEU A 224 -0.69 15.03 -6.50
CA LEU A 224 -1.00 16.45 -6.29
C LEU A 224 -2.51 16.67 -6.07
N LEU A 225 -3.36 15.98 -6.84
CA LEU A 225 -4.81 16.05 -6.68
C LEU A 225 -5.23 15.58 -5.28
N LEU A 226 -4.74 14.41 -4.85
CA LEU A 226 -5.06 13.86 -3.54
C LEU A 226 -4.57 14.76 -2.40
N ALA A 227 -3.33 15.25 -2.50
CA ALA A 227 -2.75 16.13 -1.50
C ALA A 227 -3.49 17.48 -1.42
N LEU A 228 -3.79 18.11 -2.57
CA LEU A 228 -4.45 19.41 -2.61
C LEU A 228 -5.88 19.32 -2.12
N VAL A 229 -6.67 18.41 -2.70
CA VAL A 229 -8.10 18.26 -2.33
C VAL A 229 -8.21 17.76 -0.89
N GLY A 230 -7.36 16.81 -0.48
CA GLY A 230 -7.30 16.31 0.88
C GLY A 230 -6.96 17.38 1.89
N THR A 231 -6.01 18.28 1.58
CA THR A 231 -5.65 19.40 2.47
C THR A 231 -6.76 20.43 2.55
N ILE A 232 -7.39 20.80 1.42
CA ILE A 232 -8.48 21.78 1.40
C ILE A 232 -9.69 21.23 2.17
N ALA A 233 -10.14 20.02 1.85
CA ALA A 233 -11.27 19.40 2.54
C ALA A 233 -10.95 19.15 4.02
N GLY A 234 -9.75 18.67 4.33
CA GLY A 234 -9.26 18.50 5.69
C GLY A 234 -9.20 19.81 6.46
N PHE A 235 -8.81 20.92 5.81
CA PHE A 235 -8.85 22.25 6.42
C PHE A 235 -10.27 22.63 6.87
N PHE A 236 -11.28 22.44 6.03
CA PHE A 236 -12.67 22.75 6.41
C PHE A 236 -13.17 21.84 7.53
N ILE A 237 -12.86 20.54 7.49
CA ILE A 237 -13.18 19.61 8.58
C ILE A 237 -12.48 20.07 9.86
N GLY A 238 -11.19 20.34 9.80
CA GLY A 238 -10.40 20.79 10.94
C GLY A 238 -10.86 22.13 11.51
N LEU A 239 -11.28 23.06 10.64
CA LEU A 239 -11.83 24.35 11.03
C LEU A 239 -13.12 24.16 11.87
N VAL A 240 -14.04 23.35 11.36
CA VAL A 240 -15.31 23.07 12.07
C VAL A 240 -15.03 22.41 13.43
N VAL A 241 -14.20 21.36 13.43
CA VAL A 241 -13.86 20.63 14.65
C VAL A 241 -13.09 21.51 15.64
N GLY A 242 -12.09 22.27 15.18
CA GLY A 242 -11.29 23.16 16.02
C GLY A 242 -12.14 24.26 16.66
N VAL A 243 -13.05 24.88 15.90
CA VAL A 243 -13.95 25.90 16.41
C VAL A 243 -14.92 25.32 17.44
N ILE A 244 -15.57 24.19 17.16
CA ILE A 244 -16.51 23.55 18.09
C ILE A 244 -15.82 23.24 19.43
N ARG A 245 -14.60 22.72 19.40
CA ARG A 245 -13.84 22.36 20.60
C ARG A 245 -13.33 23.57 21.40
N THR A 246 -13.50 24.79 20.90
CA THR A 246 -13.18 26.04 21.62
C THR A 246 -14.43 26.80 22.10
N ILE A 247 -15.64 26.27 21.88
CA ILE A 247 -16.88 26.88 22.36
C ILE A 247 -16.89 26.89 23.89
N PRO A 248 -17.12 28.05 24.54
CA PRO A 248 -17.20 28.12 25.99
C PRO A 248 -18.43 27.36 26.51
N THR A 249 -18.35 26.89 27.74
CA THR A 249 -19.43 26.09 28.36
C THR A 249 -20.74 26.89 28.46
N PRO A 250 -21.83 26.41 27.86
CA PRO A 250 -23.13 27.06 27.92
C PRO A 250 -23.71 27.10 29.35
N THR A 251 -24.55 28.08 29.63
CA THR A 251 -25.26 28.20 30.92
C THR A 251 -26.38 27.16 31.08
N SER A 252 -27.07 26.82 29.98
CA SER A 252 -28.13 25.80 29.99
C SER A 252 -27.54 24.38 30.21
N LEU A 253 -28.15 23.61 31.11
CA LEU A 253 -27.74 22.24 31.44
C LEU A 253 -27.79 21.32 30.21
N LEU A 254 -28.86 21.41 29.40
CA LEU A 254 -29.03 20.60 28.19
C LEU A 254 -27.90 20.89 27.18
N ASN A 255 -27.66 22.19 26.90
CA ASN A 255 -26.62 22.59 25.94
C ASN A 255 -25.21 22.23 26.45
N ARG A 256 -24.98 22.27 27.75
CA ARG A 256 -23.72 21.83 28.38
C ARG A 256 -23.52 20.34 28.19
N TRP A 257 -24.55 19.53 28.42
CA TRP A 257 -24.48 18.09 28.23
C TRP A 257 -24.24 17.74 26.74
N LEU A 258 -24.99 18.38 25.83
CA LEU A 258 -24.85 18.21 24.39
C LEU A 258 -23.43 18.57 23.94
N LEU A 259 -22.88 19.70 24.38
CA LEU A 259 -21.54 20.13 24.04
C LEU A 259 -20.46 19.13 24.57
N LYS A 260 -20.68 18.57 25.76
CA LYS A 260 -19.80 17.53 26.30
C LYS A 260 -19.78 16.27 25.43
N VAL A 261 -20.97 15.80 25.00
CA VAL A 261 -21.07 14.61 24.12
C VAL A 261 -20.42 14.89 22.77
N VAL A 262 -20.69 16.04 22.16
CA VAL A 262 -20.06 16.43 20.88
C VAL A 262 -18.55 16.51 21.03
N ASN A 263 -18.05 17.19 22.06
CA ASN A 263 -16.60 17.29 22.29
C ASN A 263 -15.94 15.93 22.57
N PHE A 264 -16.65 15.03 23.25
CA PHE A 264 -16.16 13.65 23.46
C PHE A 264 -16.02 12.93 22.10
N LEU A 265 -17.05 12.96 21.26
CA LEU A 265 -17.03 12.32 19.94
C LEU A 265 -15.92 12.91 19.04
N LEU A 266 -15.78 14.25 19.04
CA LEU A 266 -14.74 14.93 18.29
C LEU A 266 -13.34 14.61 18.83
N SER A 267 -13.18 14.42 20.14
CA SER A 267 -11.93 13.98 20.73
C SER A 267 -11.59 12.56 20.29
N VAL A 268 -12.55 11.64 20.35
CA VAL A 268 -12.37 10.26 19.86
C VAL A 268 -11.97 10.27 18.37
N TYR A 269 -12.64 11.08 17.56
CA TYR A 269 -12.27 11.24 16.15
C TYR A 269 -10.80 11.67 15.99
N VAL A 270 -10.40 12.74 16.66
CA VAL A 270 -9.03 13.28 16.57
C VAL A 270 -8.01 12.26 17.08
N GLU A 271 -8.25 11.63 18.22
CA GLU A 271 -7.36 10.64 18.84
C GLU A 271 -7.17 9.39 17.94
N VAL A 272 -8.27 8.85 17.39
CA VAL A 272 -8.23 7.67 16.53
C VAL A 272 -7.46 7.97 15.25
N PHE A 273 -7.77 9.06 14.54
CA PHE A 273 -7.15 9.34 13.25
C PHE A 273 -5.71 9.85 13.36
N ARG A 274 -5.31 10.44 14.48
CA ARG A 274 -3.91 10.79 14.76
C ARG A 274 -3.11 9.66 15.38
N GLY A 275 -3.76 8.76 16.09
CA GLY A 275 -3.12 7.64 16.78
C GLY A 275 -2.93 6.38 15.93
N THR A 276 -3.53 6.31 14.74
CA THR A 276 -3.42 5.14 13.86
C THR A 276 -2.72 5.48 12.54
N PRO A 277 -1.90 4.56 11.98
CA PRO A 277 -1.29 4.79 10.67
C PRO A 277 -2.33 4.93 9.55
N MET A 278 -2.12 5.89 8.63
CA MET A 278 -3.03 6.12 7.49
C MET A 278 -3.24 4.85 6.64
N MET A 279 -2.22 4.00 6.50
CA MET A 279 -2.32 2.72 5.79
C MET A 279 -3.41 1.81 6.38
N VAL A 280 -3.46 1.72 7.71
CA VAL A 280 -4.47 0.92 8.43
C VAL A 280 -5.86 1.53 8.23
N GLN A 281 -5.97 2.86 8.34
CA GLN A 281 -7.22 3.58 8.09
C GLN A 281 -7.73 3.33 6.67
N ALA A 282 -6.85 3.40 5.67
CA ALA A 282 -7.18 3.14 4.28
C ALA A 282 -7.70 1.72 4.08
N ALA A 283 -7.03 0.72 4.65
CA ALA A 283 -7.45 -0.68 4.56
C ALA A 283 -8.82 -0.90 5.23
N VAL A 284 -9.00 -0.40 6.46
CA VAL A 284 -10.26 -0.57 7.22
C VAL A 284 -11.42 0.15 6.53
N ILE A 285 -11.24 1.40 6.11
CA ILE A 285 -12.32 2.17 5.48
C ILE A 285 -12.68 1.57 4.11
N TYR A 286 -11.69 1.32 3.25
CA TYR A 286 -11.95 0.88 1.89
C TYR A 286 -12.47 -0.57 1.82
N TYR A 287 -11.77 -1.51 2.47
CA TYR A 287 -12.13 -2.93 2.44
C TYR A 287 -13.21 -3.25 3.48
N GLY A 288 -13.18 -2.62 4.66
CA GLY A 288 -14.18 -2.83 5.70
C GLY A 288 -15.58 -2.39 5.28
N ILE A 289 -15.72 -1.19 4.67
CA ILE A 289 -17.00 -0.72 4.15
C ILE A 289 -17.54 -1.68 3.08
N ALA A 290 -16.67 -2.16 2.17
CA ALA A 290 -17.08 -3.12 1.16
C ALA A 290 -17.53 -4.45 1.76
N GLN A 291 -16.87 -4.92 2.82
CA GLN A 291 -17.18 -6.20 3.45
C GLN A 291 -18.45 -6.17 4.31
N PHE A 292 -18.65 -5.09 5.11
CA PHE A 292 -19.78 -5.04 6.07
C PHE A 292 -21.05 -4.43 5.47
N TRP A 293 -20.92 -3.44 4.59
CA TRP A 293 -22.09 -2.76 4.00
C TRP A 293 -22.28 -3.08 2.52
N HIS A 294 -21.44 -3.92 1.91
CA HIS A 294 -21.50 -4.28 0.48
C HIS A 294 -21.46 -3.08 -0.46
N LEU A 295 -20.90 -1.94 -0.01
CA LEU A 295 -20.75 -0.71 -0.78
C LEU A 295 -19.41 -0.68 -1.51
N ASN A 296 -19.47 -0.60 -2.84
CA ASN A 296 -18.29 -0.49 -3.69
C ASN A 296 -17.93 0.98 -3.92
N LEU A 297 -17.04 1.52 -3.09
CA LEU A 297 -16.49 2.85 -3.29
C LEU A 297 -15.48 2.86 -4.45
N ASN A 298 -15.53 3.91 -5.27
CA ASN A 298 -14.46 4.20 -6.22
C ASN A 298 -13.16 4.46 -5.45
N ARG A 299 -12.03 3.92 -5.93
CA ARG A 299 -10.73 3.99 -5.24
C ARG A 299 -10.28 5.43 -4.99
N THR A 300 -10.35 6.27 -6.02
CA THR A 300 -9.94 7.68 -5.94
C THR A 300 -10.81 8.45 -4.94
N VAL A 301 -12.14 8.20 -4.97
CA VAL A 301 -13.06 8.83 -4.00
C VAL A 301 -12.75 8.37 -2.58
N ALA A 302 -12.51 7.06 -2.38
CA ALA A 302 -12.12 6.55 -1.07
C ALA A 302 -10.80 7.18 -0.59
N ALA A 303 -9.80 7.28 -1.46
CA ALA A 303 -8.53 7.93 -1.14
C ALA A 303 -8.72 9.39 -0.73
N LEU A 304 -9.50 10.17 -1.50
CA LEU A 304 -9.82 11.56 -1.17
C LEU A 304 -10.50 11.69 0.20
N VAL A 305 -11.47 10.84 0.49
CA VAL A 305 -12.17 10.84 1.79
C VAL A 305 -11.22 10.49 2.93
N ILE A 306 -10.39 9.47 2.77
CA ILE A 306 -9.43 9.02 3.79
C ILE A 306 -8.43 10.13 4.09
N VAL A 307 -7.80 10.72 3.07
CA VAL A 307 -6.84 11.83 3.25
C VAL A 307 -7.52 13.02 3.90
N SER A 308 -8.73 13.38 3.46
CA SER A 308 -9.48 14.53 4.01
C SER A 308 -9.82 14.36 5.49
N ILE A 309 -10.28 13.17 5.89
CA ILE A 309 -10.63 12.87 7.28
C ILE A 309 -9.38 12.84 8.16
N ASN A 310 -8.30 12.21 7.68
CA ASN A 310 -7.02 12.16 8.40
C ASN A 310 -6.45 13.56 8.60
N THR A 311 -6.28 14.32 7.51
CA THR A 311 -5.80 15.71 7.54
C THR A 311 -6.69 16.61 8.41
N GLY A 312 -8.01 16.39 8.37
CA GLY A 312 -8.97 17.11 9.21
C GLY A 312 -8.71 16.93 10.71
N ALA A 313 -8.32 15.73 11.14
CA ALA A 313 -7.98 15.46 12.53
C ALA A 313 -6.69 16.19 12.97
N TYR A 314 -5.68 16.24 12.11
CA TYR A 314 -4.45 16.99 12.38
C TYR A 314 -4.71 18.51 12.41
N LEU A 315 -5.40 19.04 11.40
CA LEU A 315 -5.69 20.46 11.30
C LEU A 315 -6.69 20.94 12.38
N ALA A 316 -7.54 20.07 12.92
CA ALA A 316 -8.41 20.41 14.05
C ALA A 316 -7.61 20.86 15.27
N GLU A 317 -6.51 20.17 15.60
CA GLU A 317 -5.64 20.54 16.71
C GLU A 317 -4.80 21.78 16.38
N VAL A 318 -4.31 21.91 15.15
CA VAL A 318 -3.58 23.09 14.68
C VAL A 318 -4.45 24.34 14.83
N ILE A 319 -5.69 24.30 14.33
CA ILE A 319 -6.62 25.44 14.37
C ILE A 319 -7.05 25.73 15.82
N ARG A 320 -7.34 24.70 16.61
CA ARG A 320 -7.64 24.87 18.05
C ARG A 320 -6.47 25.53 18.76
N GLY A 321 -5.24 25.10 18.51
CA GLY A 321 -4.05 25.73 19.04
C GLY A 321 -3.89 27.20 18.63
N GLY A 322 -4.14 27.50 17.34
CA GLY A 322 -4.11 28.87 16.81
C GLY A 322 -5.14 29.80 17.46
N ILE A 323 -6.36 29.29 17.69
CA ILE A 323 -7.41 30.03 18.40
C ILE A 323 -6.98 30.34 19.83
N MET A 324 -6.44 29.33 20.53
CA MET A 324 -5.98 29.48 21.92
C MET A 324 -4.75 30.37 22.07
N ALA A 325 -3.90 30.43 21.04
CA ALA A 325 -2.72 31.28 20.99
C ALA A 325 -3.05 32.76 20.71
N THR A 326 -4.27 33.08 20.31
CA THR A 326 -4.70 34.47 20.10
C THR A 326 -4.71 35.21 21.43
N PRO A 327 -4.09 36.41 21.54
CA PRO A 327 -4.00 37.15 22.79
C PRO A 327 -5.34 37.38 23.46
N LYS A 328 -5.43 37.14 24.76
CA LYS A 328 -6.69 37.31 25.54
C LYS A 328 -7.30 38.70 25.39
N GLY A 329 -6.47 39.75 25.27
CA GLY A 329 -6.93 41.12 25.05
C GLY A 329 -7.80 41.29 23.81
N GLN A 330 -7.64 40.46 22.76
CA GLN A 330 -8.52 40.46 21.58
C GLN A 330 -9.94 39.98 21.95
N PHE A 331 -10.03 38.95 22.76
CA PHE A 331 -11.31 38.45 23.27
C PHE A 331 -12.01 39.47 24.20
N GLU A 332 -11.24 40.13 25.07
CA GLU A 332 -11.72 41.14 26.02
C GLU A 332 -12.18 42.41 25.31
N ALA A 333 -11.37 42.95 24.40
CA ALA A 333 -11.73 44.13 23.61
C ALA A 333 -13.00 43.90 22.77
N ALA A 334 -13.12 42.76 22.12
CA ALA A 334 -14.32 42.41 21.37
C ALA A 334 -15.54 42.26 22.27
N SER A 335 -15.37 41.75 23.50
CA SER A 335 -16.46 41.68 24.50
C SER A 335 -16.89 43.06 24.98
N ALA A 336 -15.93 43.98 25.19
CA ALA A 336 -16.19 45.35 25.59
C ALA A 336 -16.99 46.14 24.53
N LEU A 337 -16.81 45.76 23.23
CA LEU A 337 -17.62 46.28 22.12
C LEU A 337 -19.01 45.63 21.98
N GLY A 338 -19.42 44.77 22.93
CA GLY A 338 -20.73 44.10 22.91
C GLY A 338 -20.88 42.98 21.89
N MET A 339 -19.75 42.46 21.30
CA MET A 339 -19.81 41.41 20.29
C MET A 339 -20.21 40.06 20.93
N THR A 340 -21.15 39.37 20.29
CA THR A 340 -21.50 37.99 20.64
C THR A 340 -20.30 37.04 20.39
N HIS A 341 -20.33 35.85 20.98
CA HIS A 341 -19.28 34.86 20.77
C HIS A 341 -19.04 34.58 19.28
N ASN A 342 -20.09 34.40 18.49
CA ASN A 342 -19.98 34.12 17.06
C ASN A 342 -19.38 35.31 16.29
N GLN A 343 -19.82 36.52 16.55
CA GLN A 343 -19.27 37.72 15.92
C GLN A 343 -17.77 37.86 16.21
N ARG A 344 -17.38 37.69 17.47
CA ARG A 344 -16.02 37.72 17.92
C ARG A 344 -15.14 36.63 17.25
N MET A 345 -15.68 35.40 17.20
CA MET A 345 -14.96 34.27 16.59
C MET A 345 -14.73 34.53 15.09
N TRP A 346 -15.79 34.84 14.32
CA TRP A 346 -15.68 34.97 12.87
C TRP A 346 -14.96 36.25 12.41
N ASN A 347 -15.12 37.37 13.08
CA ASN A 347 -14.62 38.66 12.60
C ASN A 347 -13.22 39.00 13.16
N ILE A 348 -12.85 38.46 14.32
CA ILE A 348 -11.60 38.87 15.00
C ILE A 348 -10.66 37.68 15.20
N ILE A 349 -11.13 36.60 15.82
CA ILE A 349 -10.26 35.53 16.29
C ILE A 349 -9.84 34.59 15.14
N LEU A 350 -10.78 34.05 14.36
CA LEU A 350 -10.49 33.13 13.28
C LEU A 350 -9.54 33.70 12.21
N PRO A 351 -9.72 34.92 11.71
CA PRO A 351 -8.79 35.48 10.73
C PRO A 351 -7.34 35.51 11.21
N GLN A 352 -7.15 35.85 12.50
CA GLN A 352 -5.83 35.87 13.12
C GLN A 352 -5.30 34.44 13.35
N ALA A 353 -6.14 33.56 13.90
CA ALA A 353 -5.77 32.17 14.14
C ALA A 353 -5.39 31.45 12.86
N ILE A 354 -6.16 31.60 11.77
CA ILE A 354 -5.86 30.99 10.47
C ILE A 354 -4.53 31.51 9.92
N LYS A 355 -4.30 32.83 9.99
CA LYS A 355 -3.03 33.43 9.55
C LYS A 355 -1.83 32.84 10.31
N ASN A 356 -1.97 32.63 11.60
CA ASN A 356 -0.92 32.02 12.43
C ASN A 356 -0.72 30.52 12.14
N CYS A 357 -1.78 29.85 11.69
CA CYS A 357 -1.73 28.43 11.34
C CYS A 357 -1.25 28.14 9.91
N LEU A 358 -1.17 29.14 9.03
CA LEU A 358 -0.77 28.95 7.62
C LEU A 358 0.50 28.11 7.41
N PRO A 359 1.60 28.33 8.17
CA PRO A 359 2.77 27.50 8.02
C PRO A 359 2.52 26.02 8.31
N SER A 360 1.69 25.72 9.33
CA SER A 360 1.33 24.35 9.68
C SER A 360 0.43 23.70 8.62
N ILE A 361 -0.52 24.48 8.04
CA ILE A 361 -1.39 24.01 6.95
C ILE A 361 -0.57 23.69 5.70
N THR A 362 0.41 24.54 5.38
CA THR A 362 1.33 24.29 4.25
C THR A 362 2.18 23.06 4.50
N ASN A 363 2.66 22.86 5.73
CA ASN A 363 3.42 21.66 6.09
C ASN A 363 2.56 20.40 5.94
N GLU A 364 1.28 20.45 6.31
CA GLU A 364 0.36 19.32 6.15
C GLU A 364 0.15 18.95 4.68
N PHE A 365 0.11 19.93 3.77
CA PHE A 365 0.08 19.66 2.34
C PHE A 365 1.33 18.90 1.86
N ILE A 366 2.52 19.28 2.36
CA ILE A 366 3.78 18.58 2.05
C ILE A 366 3.78 17.15 2.62
N VAL A 367 3.24 16.97 3.83
CA VAL A 367 3.07 15.64 4.44
C VAL A 367 2.14 14.80 3.60
N ASN A 368 0.99 15.32 3.16
CA ASN A 368 0.05 14.62 2.32
C ASN A 368 0.67 14.14 1.00
N ILE A 369 1.56 14.92 0.36
CA ILE A 369 2.28 14.47 -0.85
C ILE A 369 3.08 13.20 -0.58
N LYS A 370 3.70 13.07 0.59
CA LYS A 370 4.45 11.85 0.97
C LYS A 370 3.51 10.70 1.35
N ASP A 371 2.50 11.00 2.13
CA ASP A 371 1.62 10.00 2.72
C ASP A 371 0.64 9.39 1.70
N THR A 372 0.38 10.05 0.57
CA THR A 372 -0.39 9.45 -0.53
C THR A 372 0.24 8.16 -1.06
N SER A 373 1.56 7.97 -0.88
CA SER A 373 2.24 6.72 -1.28
C SER A 373 1.69 5.47 -0.56
N VAL A 374 1.18 5.60 0.67
CA VAL A 374 0.61 4.47 1.42
C VAL A 374 -0.76 4.05 0.90
N LEU A 375 -1.44 4.89 0.09
CA LEU A 375 -2.72 4.58 -0.53
C LEU A 375 -2.59 3.53 -1.64
N SER A 376 -1.37 3.20 -2.04
CA SER A 376 -1.10 2.06 -2.94
C SER A 376 -1.70 0.74 -2.41
N ILE A 377 -1.94 0.60 -1.10
CA ILE A 377 -2.64 -0.57 -0.52
C ILE A 377 -4.06 -0.73 -1.06
N ILE A 378 -4.71 0.37 -1.43
CA ILE A 378 -6.02 0.37 -2.09
C ILE A 378 -5.90 0.57 -3.61
N SER A 379 -4.67 0.48 -4.14
CA SER A 379 -4.33 0.55 -5.58
C SER A 379 -4.68 1.90 -6.22
N VAL A 380 -4.33 2.98 -5.52
CA VAL A 380 -4.39 4.38 -6.01
C VAL A 380 -2.98 4.92 -6.16
#